data_9f59ef879e93a4ad9444bb69134b5d3a
#
_entry.id   9f59ef879e93a4ad9444bb69134b5d3a
#
_cell.length_a   1.000
_cell.length_b   1.000
_cell.length_c   1.000
_cell.angle_alpha   90.00
_cell.angle_beta   90.00
_cell.angle_gamma   90.00
#
_symmetry.space_group_name_H-M   'P 1'
#
loop_
_entity.id
_entity.type
_entity.pdbx_description
1 polymer ?
#
loop_
_entity_poly.entity_id
_entity_poly.type
_entity_poly.pdbx_seq_one_letter_code
_entity_poly.pdbx_strand_id
1 'polypeptide(L)'
;YCGHCTRMDLVGNDVPQVEKHRFEVPQKTRYEQILDYLRRTPQVRDVVVSGGDVANLPIAVLESFVLQLMDIPNIRDIRLATKGLMGLPQHFLQDDVLKGLERLAKKARARGVDIAVHTHVNHAQSLTPLVAKAVRRILDMGFRDVRNQGVLLRGVNNSAEALLELCFTLLDHAGIMPYYFYLCDMIPNAEHWRLAVHEAQGLQHDIMGYLPGFATPRLVCDVPFVGKRWINQVKEYDRDRGISYWTKNYRTGIEPDDPEALTRRYEYYDPIYTLPESGQAYWRAWRARA
;
A
#
# COMPACT_ATOMS: atom_id res chain seq x y z
N TYR A 1 4.54 11.84 -7.03
CA TYR A 1 5.71 11.03 -6.67
C TYR A 1 5.79 10.86 -5.17
N CYS A 2 6.10 9.63 -4.71
CA CYS A 2 6.46 9.39 -3.33
C CYS A 2 7.96 9.14 -3.28
N GLY A 3 8.71 9.82 -2.40
CA GLY A 3 10.13 9.58 -2.20
C GLY A 3 10.46 8.19 -1.65
N HIS A 4 9.44 7.44 -1.28
CA HIS A 4 9.48 6.06 -0.77
C HIS A 4 8.69 5.09 -1.69
N CYS A 5 8.63 5.35 -3.01
CA CYS A 5 7.86 4.54 -3.94
C CYS A 5 8.55 3.22 -4.26
N THR A 6 7.92 2.09 -3.97
CA THR A 6 8.42 0.75 -4.31
C THR A 6 8.47 0.48 -5.82
N ARG A 7 7.82 1.30 -6.63
CA ARG A 7 7.76 1.20 -8.09
C ARG A 7 8.49 2.34 -8.79
N MET A 8 9.53 2.87 -8.14
CA MET A 8 10.31 3.97 -8.71
C MET A 8 11.00 3.62 -10.04
N ASP A 9 11.22 2.34 -10.29
CA ASP A 9 11.72 1.78 -11.53
C ASP A 9 10.70 1.75 -12.69
N LEU A 10 9.40 1.81 -12.38
CA LEU A 10 8.31 1.74 -13.35
C LEU A 10 7.61 3.09 -13.57
N VAL A 11 7.68 3.98 -12.58
CA VAL A 11 6.93 5.25 -12.58
C VAL A 11 7.84 6.42 -12.25
N GLY A 12 7.38 7.63 -12.58
CA GLY A 12 8.11 8.84 -12.29
C GLY A 12 9.05 9.29 -13.40
N ASN A 13 9.76 10.39 -13.17
CA ASN A 13 10.72 10.92 -14.13
C ASN A 13 11.97 10.05 -14.20
N ASP A 14 12.63 10.06 -15.34
CA ASP A 14 13.96 9.46 -15.48
C ASP A 14 14.95 10.24 -14.61
N VAL A 15 15.66 9.50 -13.78
CA VAL A 15 16.71 10.03 -12.90
C VAL A 15 17.92 9.11 -12.95
N PRO A 16 19.18 9.64 -12.86
CA PRO A 16 20.38 8.82 -13.02
C PRO A 16 20.52 7.68 -12.00
N GLN A 17 19.87 7.82 -10.83
CA GLN A 17 19.99 6.88 -9.72
C GLN A 17 19.07 5.66 -9.84
N VAL A 18 18.13 5.65 -10.80
CA VAL A 18 17.13 4.59 -10.95
C VAL A 18 16.99 4.21 -12.41
N GLU A 19 17.34 2.98 -12.74
CA GLU A 19 17.07 2.41 -14.05
C GLU A 19 15.57 2.19 -14.23
N LYS A 20 15.02 2.73 -15.32
CA LYS A 20 13.58 2.63 -15.61
C LYS A 20 13.26 1.46 -16.50
N HIS A 21 12.37 0.60 -16.04
CA HIS A 21 11.77 -0.43 -16.86
C HIS A 21 10.64 0.13 -17.73
N ARG A 22 10.66 -0.18 -19.01
CA ARG A 22 9.62 0.23 -19.96
C ARG A 22 8.83 -1.00 -20.42
N PHE A 23 7.51 -0.84 -20.48
CA PHE A 23 6.67 -1.88 -21.04
C PHE A 23 6.72 -1.83 -22.57
N GLU A 24 7.15 -2.92 -23.19
CA GLU A 24 7.18 -3.07 -24.66
C GLU A 24 5.77 -3.32 -25.22
N VAL A 25 4.92 -4.00 -24.43
CA VAL A 25 3.56 -4.36 -24.84
C VAL A 25 2.62 -3.16 -24.69
N PRO A 26 1.82 -2.81 -25.73
CA PRO A 26 0.85 -1.72 -25.65
C PRO A 26 -0.15 -1.88 -24.50
N GLN A 27 -0.60 -0.76 -23.92
CA GLN A 27 -1.49 -0.75 -22.76
C GLN A 27 -2.77 -1.57 -22.99
N LYS A 28 -3.41 -1.43 -24.14
CA LYS A 28 -4.63 -2.19 -24.49
C LYS A 28 -4.39 -3.69 -24.42
N THR A 29 -3.33 -4.17 -25.05
CA THR A 29 -2.95 -5.60 -25.07
C THR A 29 -2.65 -6.11 -23.67
N ARG A 30 -1.97 -5.30 -22.82
CA ARG A 30 -1.74 -5.67 -21.41
C ARG A 30 -3.04 -5.82 -20.64
N TYR A 31 -4.03 -4.94 -20.86
CA TYR A 31 -5.33 -5.06 -20.21
C TYR A 31 -6.08 -6.32 -20.65
N GLU A 32 -6.06 -6.63 -21.93
CA GLU A 32 -6.65 -7.87 -22.47
C GLU A 32 -5.99 -9.12 -21.87
N GLN A 33 -4.66 -9.13 -21.76
CA GLN A 33 -3.91 -10.22 -21.11
C GLN A 33 -4.25 -10.38 -19.63
N ILE A 34 -4.40 -9.27 -18.88
CA ILE A 34 -4.80 -9.28 -17.47
C ILE A 34 -6.21 -9.88 -17.33
N LEU A 35 -7.16 -9.41 -18.12
CA LEU A 35 -8.54 -9.90 -18.06
C LEU A 35 -8.62 -11.40 -18.42
N ASP A 36 -7.84 -11.82 -19.40
CA ASP A 36 -7.77 -13.21 -19.83
C ASP A 36 -7.14 -14.12 -18.75
N TYR A 37 -6.08 -13.65 -18.11
CA TYR A 37 -5.49 -14.32 -16.95
C TYR A 37 -6.52 -14.51 -15.82
N LEU A 38 -7.25 -13.46 -15.47
CA LEU A 38 -8.25 -13.50 -14.41
C LEU A 38 -9.41 -14.46 -14.71
N ARG A 39 -9.86 -14.52 -15.99
CA ARG A 39 -10.89 -15.48 -16.43
C ARG A 39 -10.43 -16.93 -16.29
N ARG A 40 -9.14 -17.19 -16.52
CA ARG A 40 -8.53 -18.53 -16.43
C ARG A 40 -8.09 -18.90 -15.01
N THR A 41 -8.16 -17.96 -14.07
CA THR A 41 -7.68 -18.15 -12.68
C THR A 41 -8.82 -17.91 -11.69
N PRO A 42 -9.79 -18.84 -11.56
CA PRO A 42 -11.00 -18.63 -10.74
C PRO A 42 -10.70 -18.48 -9.23
N GLN A 43 -9.50 -18.82 -8.77
CA GLN A 43 -9.07 -18.63 -7.40
C GLN A 43 -8.84 -17.15 -7.05
N VAL A 44 -8.61 -16.29 -8.05
CA VAL A 44 -8.46 -14.85 -7.84
C VAL A 44 -9.85 -14.24 -7.68
N ARG A 45 -10.11 -13.63 -6.54
CA ARG A 45 -11.37 -12.95 -6.26
C ARG A 45 -11.25 -11.47 -5.95
N ASP A 46 -10.06 -11.00 -5.60
CA ASP A 46 -9.77 -9.61 -5.24
C ASP A 46 -8.74 -9.02 -6.20
N VAL A 47 -9.03 -7.84 -6.72
CA VAL A 47 -8.16 -7.13 -7.66
C VAL A 47 -7.84 -5.74 -7.14
N VAL A 48 -6.55 -5.41 -7.08
CA VAL A 48 -6.09 -4.04 -6.86
C VAL A 48 -5.75 -3.41 -8.19
N VAL A 49 -6.55 -2.45 -8.61
CA VAL A 49 -6.23 -1.59 -9.77
C VAL A 49 -5.21 -0.55 -9.29
N SER A 50 -3.97 -0.75 -9.68
CA SER A 50 -2.81 0.00 -9.22
C SER A 50 -1.83 0.18 -10.38
N GLY A 51 -0.72 0.87 -10.14
CA GLY A 51 0.31 1.13 -11.15
C GLY A 51 1.10 2.35 -10.73
N GLY A 52 1.10 3.43 -11.51
CA GLY A 52 1.52 4.73 -11.03
C GLY A 52 0.48 5.28 -10.04
N ASP A 53 -0.67 5.66 -10.57
CA ASP A 53 -1.84 6.10 -9.79
C ASP A 53 -3.07 6.00 -10.71
N VAL A 54 -4.21 5.50 -10.21
CA VAL A 54 -5.42 5.40 -11.06
C VAL A 54 -5.96 6.76 -11.46
N ALA A 55 -5.70 7.82 -10.70
CA ALA A 55 -6.08 9.19 -11.04
C ALA A 55 -5.34 9.74 -12.28
N ASN A 56 -4.27 9.10 -12.71
CA ASN A 56 -3.56 9.47 -13.95
C ASN A 56 -4.21 8.89 -15.21
N LEU A 57 -5.17 7.98 -15.07
CA LEU A 57 -5.89 7.42 -16.21
C LEU A 57 -7.08 8.33 -16.57
N PRO A 58 -7.34 8.56 -17.87
CA PRO A 58 -8.63 9.11 -18.28
C PRO A 58 -9.77 8.27 -17.71
N ILE A 59 -10.80 8.92 -17.17
CA ILE A 59 -11.90 8.21 -16.51
C ILE A 59 -12.57 7.15 -17.40
N ALA A 60 -12.69 7.42 -18.69
CA ALA A 60 -13.26 6.47 -19.65
C ALA A 60 -12.43 5.18 -19.77
N VAL A 61 -11.10 5.27 -19.67
CA VAL A 61 -10.20 4.11 -19.71
C VAL A 61 -10.33 3.31 -18.41
N LEU A 62 -10.30 3.98 -17.26
CA LEU A 62 -10.48 3.35 -15.96
C LEU A 62 -11.84 2.65 -15.88
N GLU A 63 -12.90 3.35 -16.25
CA GLU A 63 -14.28 2.82 -16.24
C GLU A 63 -14.40 1.59 -17.13
N SER A 64 -13.94 1.65 -18.38
CA SER A 64 -13.98 0.52 -19.30
C SER A 64 -13.27 -0.72 -18.76
N PHE A 65 -12.10 -0.55 -18.15
CA PHE A 65 -11.35 -1.66 -17.59
C PHE A 65 -12.04 -2.25 -16.34
N VAL A 66 -12.49 -1.40 -15.43
CA VAL A 66 -13.13 -1.85 -14.17
C VAL A 66 -14.49 -2.52 -14.45
N LEU A 67 -15.27 -2.04 -15.42
CA LEU A 67 -16.50 -2.69 -15.84
C LEU A 67 -16.25 -4.13 -16.34
N GLN A 68 -15.20 -4.32 -17.13
CA GLN A 68 -14.79 -5.65 -17.60
C GLN A 68 -14.34 -6.57 -16.46
N LEU A 69 -13.65 -6.03 -15.43
CA LEU A 69 -13.32 -6.78 -14.22
C LEU A 69 -14.60 -7.28 -13.50
N MET A 70 -15.61 -6.42 -13.38
CA MET A 70 -16.88 -6.76 -12.73
C MET A 70 -17.68 -7.82 -13.49
N ASP A 71 -17.43 -8.01 -14.79
CA ASP A 71 -18.08 -9.03 -15.59
C ASP A 71 -17.41 -10.42 -15.46
N ILE A 72 -16.25 -10.52 -14.80
CA ILE A 72 -15.59 -11.79 -14.50
C ILE A 72 -16.24 -12.43 -13.27
N PRO A 73 -16.78 -13.65 -13.37
CA PRO A 73 -17.65 -14.21 -12.33
C PRO A 73 -17.01 -14.45 -10.96
N ASN A 74 -15.70 -14.68 -10.91
CA ASN A 74 -14.96 -14.92 -9.66
C ASN A 74 -14.53 -13.64 -8.95
N ILE A 75 -14.54 -12.48 -9.61
CA ILE A 75 -14.14 -11.21 -8.98
C ILE A 75 -15.27 -10.72 -8.06
N ARG A 76 -14.90 -10.47 -6.80
CA ARG A 76 -15.80 -10.02 -5.72
C ARG A 76 -15.42 -8.68 -5.14
N ASP A 77 -14.13 -8.35 -5.15
CA ASP A 77 -13.59 -7.15 -4.51
C ASP A 77 -12.66 -6.42 -5.50
N ILE A 78 -12.91 -5.13 -5.71
CA ILE A 78 -12.07 -4.28 -6.56
C ILE A 78 -11.64 -3.06 -5.74
N ARG A 79 -10.33 -2.83 -5.69
CA ARG A 79 -9.74 -1.69 -4.98
C ARG A 79 -9.04 -0.75 -5.96
N LEU A 80 -9.43 0.50 -5.96
CA LEU A 80 -8.80 1.56 -6.75
C LEU A 80 -7.72 2.22 -5.89
N ALA A 81 -6.45 2.07 -6.27
CA ALA A 81 -5.33 2.61 -5.50
C ALA A 81 -4.91 3.99 -6.04
N THR A 82 -5.01 5.01 -5.19
CA THR A 82 -4.68 6.39 -5.57
C THR A 82 -4.12 7.21 -4.41
N LYS A 83 -3.09 7.99 -4.66
CA LYS A 83 -2.67 9.13 -3.84
C LYS A 83 -3.27 10.45 -4.36
N GLY A 84 -3.90 10.42 -5.52
CA GLY A 84 -4.51 11.59 -6.17
C GLY A 84 -5.55 12.28 -5.29
N LEU A 85 -6.27 11.56 -4.42
CA LEU A 85 -7.18 12.17 -3.44
C LEU A 85 -6.49 13.22 -2.55
N MET A 86 -5.21 13.00 -2.21
CA MET A 86 -4.43 13.94 -1.39
C MET A 86 -3.71 14.98 -2.24
N GLY A 87 -3.19 14.58 -3.40
CA GLY A 87 -2.38 15.45 -4.24
C GLY A 87 -3.19 16.34 -5.19
N LEU A 88 -4.36 15.88 -5.62
CA LEU A 88 -5.23 16.56 -6.59
C LEU A 88 -6.71 16.25 -6.32
N PRO A 89 -7.25 16.59 -5.14
CA PRO A 89 -8.63 16.25 -4.76
C PRO A 89 -9.69 16.82 -5.70
N GLN A 90 -9.43 17.97 -6.34
CA GLN A 90 -10.34 18.58 -7.32
C GLN A 90 -10.56 17.69 -8.55
N HIS A 91 -9.62 16.79 -8.90
CA HIS A 91 -9.83 15.81 -9.97
C HIS A 91 -11.04 14.92 -9.69
N PHE A 92 -11.22 14.48 -8.45
CA PHE A 92 -12.34 13.65 -8.02
C PHE A 92 -13.66 14.42 -7.85
N LEU A 93 -13.64 15.72 -8.12
CA LEU A 93 -14.83 16.59 -8.11
C LEU A 93 -15.22 17.06 -9.51
N GLN A 94 -14.50 16.65 -10.56
CA GLN A 94 -14.85 16.93 -11.95
C GLN A 94 -16.08 16.13 -12.37
N ASP A 95 -16.97 16.74 -13.12
CA ASP A 95 -18.26 16.14 -13.49
C ASP A 95 -18.16 14.84 -14.25
N ASP A 96 -17.20 14.70 -15.15
CA ASP A 96 -16.96 13.48 -15.92
C ASP A 96 -16.44 12.35 -15.02
N VAL A 97 -15.52 12.67 -14.11
CA VAL A 97 -14.96 11.72 -13.12
C VAL A 97 -16.05 11.27 -12.17
N LEU A 98 -16.84 12.20 -11.61
CA LEU A 98 -17.96 11.86 -10.72
C LEU A 98 -18.96 10.93 -11.41
N LYS A 99 -19.37 11.26 -12.64
CA LYS A 99 -20.30 10.41 -13.42
C LYS A 99 -19.73 9.02 -13.72
N GLY A 100 -18.43 8.93 -14.04
CA GLY A 100 -17.76 7.66 -14.27
C GLY A 100 -17.72 6.79 -13.00
N LEU A 101 -17.32 7.37 -11.86
CA LEU A 101 -17.28 6.68 -10.57
C LEU A 101 -18.69 6.25 -10.11
N GLU A 102 -19.72 7.07 -10.35
CA GLU A 102 -21.11 6.72 -10.03
C GLU A 102 -21.59 5.52 -10.84
N ARG A 103 -21.27 5.46 -12.15
CA ARG A 103 -21.60 4.29 -12.98
C ARG A 103 -20.90 3.03 -12.47
N LEU A 104 -19.63 3.12 -12.06
CA LEU A 104 -18.90 2.02 -11.46
C LEU A 104 -19.56 1.54 -10.16
N ALA A 105 -19.90 2.45 -9.25
CA ALA A 105 -20.56 2.12 -7.99
C ALA A 105 -21.93 1.46 -8.21
N LYS A 106 -22.73 1.96 -9.18
CA LYS A 106 -24.01 1.39 -9.55
C LYS A 106 -23.87 -0.03 -10.11
N LYS A 107 -22.93 -0.24 -11.03
CA LYS A 107 -22.66 -1.57 -11.64
C LYS A 107 -22.16 -2.55 -10.58
N ALA A 108 -21.23 -2.14 -9.73
CA ALA A 108 -20.68 -2.96 -8.66
C ALA A 108 -21.79 -3.49 -7.75
N ARG A 109 -22.70 -2.62 -7.32
CA ARG A 109 -23.87 -2.97 -6.51
C ARG A 109 -24.79 -3.96 -7.22
N ALA A 110 -25.08 -3.73 -8.50
CA ALA A 110 -25.94 -4.61 -9.30
C ALA A 110 -25.32 -6.01 -9.51
N ARG A 111 -24.00 -6.12 -9.45
CA ARG A 111 -23.26 -7.39 -9.63
C ARG A 111 -22.87 -8.06 -8.30
N GLY A 112 -23.14 -7.44 -7.16
CA GLY A 112 -22.69 -7.91 -5.85
C GLY A 112 -21.16 -7.91 -5.73
N VAL A 113 -20.48 -6.93 -6.37
CA VAL A 113 -19.05 -6.72 -6.28
C VAL A 113 -18.79 -5.53 -5.37
N ASP A 114 -17.89 -5.69 -4.41
CA ASP A 114 -17.42 -4.59 -3.57
C ASP A 114 -16.41 -3.73 -4.33
N ILE A 115 -16.61 -2.42 -4.34
CA ILE A 115 -15.64 -1.46 -4.86
C ILE A 115 -15.21 -0.49 -3.76
N ALA A 116 -13.93 -0.29 -3.58
CA ALA A 116 -13.36 0.58 -2.56
C ALA A 116 -12.21 1.43 -3.11
N VAL A 117 -11.91 2.55 -2.44
CA VAL A 117 -10.74 3.37 -2.73
C VAL A 117 -9.68 3.16 -1.65
N HIS A 118 -8.47 2.82 -2.06
CA HIS A 118 -7.31 2.80 -1.18
C HIS A 118 -6.43 4.01 -1.45
N THR A 119 -6.37 4.90 -0.47
CA THR A 119 -5.58 6.13 -0.57
C THR A 119 -4.30 6.04 0.26
N HIS A 120 -3.46 7.07 0.20
CA HIS A 120 -2.15 7.10 0.84
C HIS A 120 -1.93 8.46 1.51
N VAL A 121 -2.12 8.48 2.83
CA VAL A 121 -1.95 9.65 3.69
C VAL A 121 -0.94 9.33 4.77
N ASN A 122 0.05 10.19 4.96
CA ASN A 122 1.10 10.00 5.96
C ASN A 122 1.12 11.11 7.03
N HIS A 123 0.35 12.18 6.86
CA HIS A 123 0.28 13.28 7.82
C HIS A 123 -1.09 13.95 7.81
N ALA A 124 -1.58 14.37 8.97
CA ALA A 124 -2.91 14.98 9.15
C ALA A 124 -3.10 16.24 8.29
N GLN A 125 -2.07 17.05 8.09
CA GLN A 125 -2.13 18.26 7.25
C GLN A 125 -2.49 18.00 5.79
N SER A 126 -2.37 16.77 5.30
CA SER A 126 -2.82 16.42 3.94
C SER A 126 -4.35 16.34 3.81
N LEU A 127 -5.07 16.29 4.93
CA LEU A 127 -6.53 16.12 4.99
C LEU A 127 -7.25 17.47 4.99
N THR A 128 -7.23 18.15 3.83
CA THR A 128 -7.88 19.43 3.63
C THR A 128 -9.41 19.29 3.53
N PRO A 129 -10.19 20.38 3.71
CA PRO A 129 -11.64 20.34 3.48
C PRO A 129 -12.04 19.88 2.08
N LEU A 130 -11.19 20.13 1.07
CA LEU A 130 -11.42 19.68 -0.29
C LEU A 130 -11.26 18.15 -0.43
N VAL A 131 -10.29 17.57 0.26
CA VAL A 131 -10.12 16.11 0.37
C VAL A 131 -11.36 15.50 1.02
N ALA A 132 -11.81 16.03 2.16
CA ALA A 132 -13.00 15.56 2.85
C ALA A 132 -14.25 15.61 1.95
N LYS A 133 -14.40 16.69 1.17
CA LYS A 133 -15.49 16.80 0.18
C LYS A 133 -15.41 15.72 -0.90
N ALA A 134 -14.22 15.47 -1.47
CA ALA A 134 -14.02 14.45 -2.50
C ALA A 134 -14.32 13.05 -1.97
N VAL A 135 -13.84 12.71 -0.77
CA VAL A 135 -14.11 11.43 -0.11
C VAL A 135 -15.59 11.23 0.14
N ARG A 136 -16.28 12.24 0.68
CA ARG A 136 -17.72 12.19 0.92
C ARG A 136 -18.50 11.91 -0.36
N ARG A 137 -18.15 12.57 -1.48
CA ARG A 137 -18.78 12.28 -2.77
C ARG A 137 -18.59 10.83 -3.22
N ILE A 138 -17.40 10.26 -3.01
CA ILE A 138 -17.12 8.86 -3.34
C ILE A 138 -18.00 7.92 -2.48
N LEU A 139 -18.10 8.18 -1.19
CA LEU A 139 -18.92 7.37 -0.28
C LEU A 139 -20.42 7.49 -0.61
N ASP A 140 -20.92 8.71 -0.91
CA ASP A 140 -22.31 8.98 -1.28
C ASP A 140 -22.73 8.23 -2.55
N MET A 141 -21.81 7.98 -3.49
CA MET A 141 -22.05 7.17 -4.69
C MET A 141 -22.26 5.68 -4.37
N GLY A 142 -21.83 5.23 -3.17
CA GLY A 142 -21.95 3.86 -2.70
C GLY A 142 -20.71 3.01 -2.94
N PHE A 143 -19.54 3.62 -3.01
CA PHE A 143 -18.30 2.89 -2.75
C PHE A 143 -18.36 2.33 -1.32
N ARG A 144 -17.83 1.12 -1.15
CA ARG A 144 -17.88 0.45 0.15
C ARG A 144 -17.18 1.26 1.25
N ASP A 145 -16.00 1.74 0.95
CA ASP A 145 -15.21 2.58 1.86
C ASP A 145 -14.05 3.29 1.12
N VAL A 146 -13.42 4.21 1.85
CA VAL A 146 -12.12 4.78 1.52
C VAL A 146 -11.17 4.43 2.66
N ARG A 147 -10.05 3.76 2.36
CA ARG A 147 -9.07 3.28 3.35
C ARG A 147 -7.71 3.91 3.15
N ASN A 148 -7.05 4.22 4.27
CA ASN A 148 -5.67 4.67 4.25
C ASN A 148 -4.68 3.50 4.26
N GLN A 149 -3.77 3.48 3.30
CA GLN A 149 -2.57 2.65 3.29
C GLN A 149 -1.34 3.56 3.37
N GLY A 150 -1.10 4.10 4.55
CA GLY A 150 0.04 4.98 4.82
C GLY A 150 1.36 4.22 4.97
N VAL A 151 2.45 4.97 5.08
CA VAL A 151 3.79 4.46 5.37
C VAL A 151 4.33 5.18 6.59
N LEU A 152 4.97 4.45 7.49
CA LEU A 152 5.72 5.02 8.61
C LEU A 152 6.99 5.68 8.06
N LEU A 153 7.12 6.96 8.30
CA LEU A 153 8.22 7.78 7.81
C LEU A 153 8.87 8.51 8.97
N ARG A 154 10.15 8.31 9.14
CA ARG A 154 10.94 9.01 10.16
C ARG A 154 10.86 10.53 9.97
N GLY A 155 10.62 11.25 11.05
CA GLY A 155 10.44 12.69 11.05
C GLY A 155 9.12 13.21 10.52
N VAL A 156 8.18 12.30 10.18
CA VAL A 156 6.83 12.66 9.67
C VAL A 156 5.73 12.15 10.57
N ASN A 157 5.69 10.84 10.82
CA ASN A 157 4.62 10.19 11.59
C ASN A 157 5.14 9.06 12.49
N ASN A 158 6.37 9.17 12.95
CA ASN A 158 7.04 8.16 13.78
C ASN A 158 6.90 8.43 15.29
N SER A 159 5.82 9.10 15.70
CA SER A 159 5.42 9.21 17.11
C SER A 159 3.96 8.82 17.30
N ALA A 160 3.58 8.42 18.52
CA ALA A 160 2.22 8.05 18.85
C ALA A 160 1.26 9.24 18.64
N GLU A 161 1.66 10.45 19.03
CA GLU A 161 0.88 11.67 18.88
C GLU A 161 0.56 11.95 17.40
N ALA A 162 1.57 11.91 16.53
CA ALA A 162 1.40 12.17 15.09
C ALA A 162 0.52 11.10 14.43
N LEU A 163 0.66 9.82 14.81
CA LEU A 163 -0.18 8.75 14.28
C LEU A 163 -1.62 8.85 14.78
N LEU A 164 -1.85 9.18 16.07
CA LEU A 164 -3.19 9.37 16.62
C LEU A 164 -3.86 10.58 16.00
N GLU A 165 -3.17 11.72 15.89
CA GLU A 165 -3.67 12.90 15.19
C GLU A 165 -4.11 12.56 13.77
N LEU A 166 -3.25 11.85 13.02
CA LEU A 166 -3.58 11.42 11.66
C LEU A 166 -4.80 10.51 11.66
N CYS A 167 -4.88 9.50 12.53
CA CYS A 167 -5.99 8.55 12.57
C CYS A 167 -7.33 9.23 12.94
N PHE A 168 -7.34 10.12 13.93
CA PHE A 168 -8.54 10.88 14.28
C PHE A 168 -8.95 11.83 13.13
N THR A 169 -8.00 12.51 12.50
CA THR A 169 -8.30 13.39 11.37
C THR A 169 -8.84 12.60 10.16
N LEU A 170 -8.33 11.40 9.91
CA LEU A 170 -8.86 10.49 8.88
C LEU A 170 -10.33 10.16 9.15
N LEU A 171 -10.66 9.78 10.40
CA LEU A 171 -12.01 9.37 10.80
C LEU A 171 -12.99 10.55 10.83
N ASP A 172 -12.65 11.57 11.60
CA ASP A 172 -13.59 12.62 11.99
C ASP A 172 -13.77 13.66 10.89
N HIS A 173 -12.69 13.95 10.16
CA HIS A 173 -12.67 15.02 9.15
C HIS A 173 -12.98 14.51 7.75
N ALA A 174 -12.39 13.36 7.39
CA ALA A 174 -12.42 12.89 6.02
C ALA A 174 -13.28 11.65 5.77
N GLY A 175 -13.70 10.93 6.80
CA GLY A 175 -14.43 9.67 6.65
C GLY A 175 -13.59 8.56 6.00
N ILE A 176 -12.27 8.60 6.23
CA ILE A 176 -11.31 7.61 5.74
C ILE A 176 -10.97 6.64 6.87
N MET A 177 -11.07 5.34 6.59
CA MET A 177 -10.71 4.31 7.54
C MET A 177 -9.17 4.21 7.67
N PRO A 178 -8.58 4.39 8.86
CA PRO A 178 -7.20 4.02 9.12
C PRO A 178 -7.07 2.50 8.98
N TYR A 179 -6.25 2.05 8.02
CA TYR A 179 -6.23 0.63 7.67
C TYR A 179 -4.87 0.00 7.92
N TYR A 180 -3.84 0.47 7.21
CA TYR A 180 -2.46 0.03 7.40
C TYR A 180 -1.50 1.21 7.43
N PHE A 181 -0.42 1.05 8.21
CA PHE A 181 0.82 1.79 8.01
C PHE A 181 1.95 0.77 7.80
N TYR A 182 2.60 0.88 6.67
CA TYR A 182 3.73 0.03 6.33
C TYR A 182 5.01 0.57 6.93
N LEU A 183 5.89 -0.31 7.41
CA LEU A 183 7.31 0.06 7.43
C LEU A 183 7.73 0.44 6.02
N CYS A 184 8.50 1.51 5.90
CA CYS A 184 9.02 1.93 4.60
C CYS A 184 9.94 0.84 4.05
N ASP A 185 9.71 0.44 2.80
CA ASP A 185 10.42 -0.67 2.18
C ASP A 185 11.91 -0.39 1.98
N MET A 186 12.69 -1.47 1.81
CA MET A 186 14.13 -1.44 1.52
C MET A 186 14.36 -1.09 0.04
N ILE A 187 14.13 0.17 -0.31
CA ILE A 187 14.31 0.68 -1.67
C ILE A 187 15.50 1.65 -1.75
N PRO A 188 16.14 1.79 -2.90
CA PRO A 188 17.25 2.72 -3.06
C PRO A 188 16.90 4.14 -2.61
N ASN A 189 17.83 4.79 -1.90
CA ASN A 189 17.73 6.18 -1.44
C ASN A 189 16.59 6.48 -0.43
N ALA A 190 15.92 5.47 0.15
CA ALA A 190 14.86 5.66 1.13
C ALA A 190 15.26 5.29 2.57
N GLU A 191 16.52 4.95 2.82
CA GLU A 191 17.01 4.51 4.13
C GLU A 191 16.67 5.50 5.25
N HIS A 192 16.80 6.79 4.99
CA HIS A 192 16.53 7.86 5.95
C HIS A 192 15.06 7.97 6.38
N TRP A 193 14.12 7.41 5.60
CA TRP A 193 12.71 7.35 5.97
C TRP A 193 12.36 6.15 6.84
N ARG A 194 13.21 5.14 6.89
CA ARG A 194 12.88 3.85 7.48
C ARG A 194 12.92 3.88 9.00
N LEU A 195 12.06 3.09 9.63
CA LEU A 195 12.08 2.77 11.05
C LEU A 195 12.53 1.32 11.23
N ALA A 196 13.09 1.01 12.39
CA ALA A 196 13.33 -0.36 12.81
C ALA A 196 12.03 -1.07 13.18
N VAL A 197 12.01 -2.40 13.11
CA VAL A 197 10.85 -3.21 13.48
C VAL A 197 10.41 -2.94 14.92
N HIS A 198 11.36 -2.85 15.87
CA HIS A 198 11.02 -2.60 17.28
C HIS A 198 10.43 -1.20 17.52
N GLU A 199 10.83 -0.18 16.74
CA GLU A 199 10.22 1.16 16.83
C GLU A 199 8.75 1.10 16.40
N ALA A 200 8.44 0.39 15.31
CA ALA A 200 7.06 0.20 14.88
C ALA A 200 6.25 -0.66 15.87
N GLN A 201 6.86 -1.64 16.53
CA GLN A 201 6.21 -2.40 17.61
C GLN A 201 5.85 -1.50 18.81
N GLY A 202 6.75 -0.60 19.20
CA GLY A 202 6.49 0.43 20.20
C GLY A 202 5.33 1.32 19.80
N LEU A 203 5.34 1.88 18.59
CA LEU A 203 4.25 2.70 18.07
C LEU A 203 2.89 1.95 18.06
N GLN A 204 2.87 0.68 17.65
CA GLN A 204 1.64 -0.11 17.70
C GLN A 204 1.12 -0.26 19.12
N HIS A 205 2.01 -0.49 20.09
CA HIS A 205 1.65 -0.56 21.51
C HIS A 205 1.08 0.78 21.99
N ASP A 206 1.71 1.88 21.67
CA ASP A 206 1.39 3.21 22.18
C ASP A 206 0.08 3.77 21.64
N ILE A 207 -0.34 3.38 20.41
CA ILE A 207 -1.63 3.80 19.84
C ILE A 207 -2.80 2.88 20.18
N MET A 208 -2.55 1.71 20.78
CA MET A 208 -3.60 0.78 21.16
C MET A 208 -4.45 1.36 22.30
N GLY A 209 -5.77 1.20 22.18
CA GLY A 209 -6.72 1.62 23.18
C GLY A 209 -7.25 3.06 23.04
N TYR A 210 -6.65 3.89 22.20
CA TYR A 210 -7.12 5.27 21.96
C TYR A 210 -8.16 5.36 20.84
N LEU A 211 -8.09 4.45 19.87
CA LEU A 211 -8.97 4.44 18.71
C LEU A 211 -10.07 3.38 18.86
N PRO A 212 -11.23 3.56 18.21
CA PRO A 212 -12.22 2.49 18.12
C PRO A 212 -11.60 1.22 17.55
N GLY A 213 -11.92 0.05 18.09
CA GLY A 213 -11.26 -1.21 17.73
C GLY A 213 -11.27 -1.51 16.23
N PHE A 214 -12.35 -1.15 15.51
CA PHE A 214 -12.46 -1.32 14.06
C PHE A 214 -11.58 -0.35 13.26
N ALA A 215 -11.16 0.76 13.86
CA ALA A 215 -10.39 1.83 13.21
C ALA A 215 -8.93 1.90 13.69
N THR A 216 -8.52 1.04 14.63
CA THR A 216 -7.12 0.93 15.03
C THR A 216 -6.31 0.37 13.87
N PRO A 217 -5.36 1.13 13.28
CA PRO A 217 -4.58 0.67 12.14
C PRO A 217 -3.63 -0.44 12.54
N ARG A 218 -3.33 -1.32 11.59
CA ARG A 218 -2.28 -2.33 11.75
C ARG A 218 -0.97 -1.79 11.21
N LEU A 219 0.08 -1.87 12.00
CA LEU A 219 1.42 -1.61 11.51
C LEU A 219 1.98 -2.90 10.90
N VAL A 220 2.50 -2.80 9.68
CA VAL A 220 2.85 -3.96 8.87
C VAL A 220 4.23 -3.80 8.22
N CYS A 221 4.91 -4.93 8.07
CA CYS A 221 6.13 -5.03 7.30
C CYS A 221 5.83 -5.81 6.00
N ASP A 222 6.28 -5.33 4.87
CA ASP A 222 6.26 -6.08 3.61
C ASP A 222 7.61 -6.78 3.45
N VAL A 223 7.63 -8.05 3.86
CA VAL A 223 8.87 -8.83 3.92
C VAL A 223 9.15 -9.43 2.56
N PRO A 224 10.35 -9.27 1.99
CA PRO A 224 10.71 -9.86 0.70
C PRO A 224 10.36 -11.34 0.61
N PHE A 225 9.72 -11.77 -0.48
CA PHE A 225 9.25 -13.14 -0.76
C PHE A 225 8.17 -13.68 0.20
N VAL A 226 7.86 -12.98 1.27
CA VAL A 226 6.82 -13.33 2.25
C VAL A 226 5.57 -12.48 2.03
N GLY A 227 5.76 -11.21 1.65
CA GLY A 227 4.70 -10.23 1.58
C GLY A 227 4.32 -9.68 2.96
N LYS A 228 3.13 -9.10 3.04
CA LYS A 228 2.64 -8.38 4.21
C LYS A 228 2.52 -9.24 5.46
N ARG A 229 3.17 -8.79 6.54
CA ARG A 229 3.09 -9.35 7.88
C ARG A 229 2.84 -8.25 8.92
N TRP A 230 2.07 -8.56 9.93
CA TRP A 230 1.97 -7.65 11.08
C TRP A 230 3.29 -7.64 11.83
N ILE A 231 3.71 -6.47 12.29
CA ILE A 231 5.02 -6.30 12.93
C ILE A 231 5.24 -7.18 14.16
N ASN A 232 4.16 -7.64 14.81
CA ASN A 232 4.22 -8.55 15.95
C ASN A 232 4.28 -10.03 15.55
N GLN A 233 4.27 -10.37 14.25
CA GLN A 233 4.40 -11.75 13.75
C GLN A 233 5.85 -12.15 13.46
N VAL A 234 6.80 -11.31 13.84
CA VAL A 234 8.22 -11.63 13.77
C VAL A 234 8.51 -12.90 14.60
N LYS A 235 9.25 -13.85 14.02
CA LYS A 235 9.60 -15.12 14.69
C LYS A 235 10.77 -14.94 15.64
N GLU A 236 11.83 -14.34 15.15
CA GLU A 236 13.05 -14.05 15.88
C GLU A 236 13.56 -12.68 15.45
N TYR A 237 14.22 -11.98 16.35
CA TYR A 237 14.72 -10.65 16.08
C TYR A 237 16.03 -10.37 16.80
N ASP A 238 17.11 -10.32 16.03
CA ASP A 238 18.41 -9.85 16.48
C ASP A 238 18.43 -8.32 16.41
N ARG A 239 18.12 -7.67 17.54
CA ARG A 239 18.07 -6.20 17.64
C ARG A 239 19.44 -5.56 17.51
N ASP A 240 20.51 -6.25 17.89
CA ASP A 240 21.85 -5.70 17.81
C ASP A 240 22.29 -5.57 16.35
N ARG A 241 21.99 -6.56 15.53
CA ARG A 241 22.30 -6.53 14.10
C ARG A 241 21.16 -5.99 13.23
N GLY A 242 19.98 -5.80 13.79
CA GLY A 242 18.79 -5.33 13.07
C GLY A 242 18.26 -6.36 12.07
N ILE A 243 18.38 -7.64 12.38
CA ILE A 243 17.91 -8.72 11.49
C ILE A 243 16.68 -9.36 12.11
N SER A 244 15.55 -9.25 11.44
CA SER A 244 14.32 -9.95 11.83
C SER A 244 14.02 -11.11 10.88
N TYR A 245 13.53 -12.23 11.46
CA TYR A 245 13.26 -13.46 10.74
C TYR A 245 11.76 -13.74 10.69
N TRP A 246 11.27 -14.06 9.51
CA TRP A 246 9.86 -14.21 9.20
C TRP A 246 9.59 -15.56 8.52
N THR A 247 8.34 -16.02 8.62
CA THR A 247 7.87 -17.22 7.94
C THR A 247 6.55 -16.91 7.22
N LYS A 248 6.18 -17.75 6.27
CA LYS A 248 4.89 -17.70 5.58
C LYS A 248 4.17 -19.04 5.64
N ASN A 249 2.87 -19.01 5.45
CA ASN A 249 1.98 -20.16 5.48
C ASN A 249 1.30 -20.43 4.12
N TYR A 250 1.81 -19.81 3.05
CA TYR A 250 1.32 -19.99 1.67
C TYR A 250 2.49 -19.92 0.69
N ARG A 251 2.32 -20.55 -0.46
CA ARG A 251 3.22 -20.39 -1.61
C ARG A 251 2.69 -19.33 -2.56
N THR A 252 3.58 -18.55 -3.14
CA THR A 252 3.27 -17.63 -4.23
C THR A 252 3.30 -18.36 -5.57
N GLY A 253 2.73 -17.74 -6.61
CA GLY A 253 2.74 -18.33 -7.96
C GLY A 253 4.14 -18.47 -8.58
N ILE A 254 5.15 -17.81 -8.01
CA ILE A 254 6.55 -17.92 -8.45
C ILE A 254 7.34 -19.05 -7.74
N GLU A 255 6.73 -19.71 -6.74
CA GLU A 255 7.36 -20.78 -5.95
C GLU A 255 6.38 -21.95 -5.70
N PRO A 256 5.60 -22.38 -6.71
CA PRO A 256 4.56 -23.40 -6.48
C PRO A 256 5.15 -24.74 -6.00
N ASP A 257 6.34 -25.07 -6.44
CA ASP A 257 7.01 -26.36 -6.21
C ASP A 257 8.19 -26.27 -5.24
N ASP A 258 8.44 -25.10 -4.62
CA ASP A 258 9.51 -24.96 -3.61
C ASP A 258 9.10 -25.65 -2.29
N PRO A 259 9.71 -26.82 -1.93
CA PRO A 259 9.33 -27.53 -0.73
C PRO A 259 9.67 -26.77 0.56
N GLU A 260 10.67 -25.89 0.50
CA GLU A 260 11.16 -25.14 1.66
C GLU A 260 10.44 -23.81 1.86
N ALA A 261 9.63 -23.36 0.91
CA ALA A 261 9.00 -22.02 0.95
C ALA A 261 8.22 -21.75 2.25
N LEU A 262 7.64 -22.79 2.86
CA LEU A 262 6.85 -22.67 4.10
C LEU A 262 7.67 -22.84 5.39
N THR A 263 8.88 -23.38 5.31
CA THR A 263 9.77 -23.62 6.46
C THR A 263 10.97 -22.68 6.50
N ARG A 264 11.31 -22.11 5.35
CA ARG A 264 12.42 -21.16 5.21
C ARG A 264 12.22 -19.94 6.12
N ARG A 265 13.31 -19.46 6.69
CA ARG A 265 13.38 -18.18 7.39
C ARG A 265 13.73 -17.09 6.39
N TYR A 266 12.90 -16.06 6.34
CA TYR A 266 13.08 -14.90 5.46
C TYR A 266 13.55 -13.72 6.30
N GLU A 267 14.55 -13.02 5.82
CA GLU A 267 15.17 -11.91 6.54
C GLU A 267 14.59 -10.56 6.11
N TYR A 268 14.45 -9.67 7.08
CA TYR A 268 14.20 -8.26 6.87
C TYR A 268 15.18 -7.47 7.73
N TYR A 269 15.73 -6.40 7.19
CA TYR A 269 16.82 -5.65 7.79
C TYR A 269 16.37 -4.27 8.23
N ASP A 270 16.68 -3.91 9.47
CA ASP A 270 16.47 -2.57 9.99
C ASP A 270 17.47 -1.57 9.38
N PRO A 271 17.14 -0.28 9.39
CA PRO A 271 18.08 0.77 8.99
C PRO A 271 19.32 0.76 9.87
N ILE A 272 20.50 0.75 9.26
CA ILE A 272 21.79 0.64 10.00
C ILE A 272 21.94 1.76 11.03
N TYR A 273 21.48 2.97 10.76
CA TYR A 273 21.61 4.11 11.68
C TYR A 273 20.75 3.97 12.95
N THR A 274 19.80 3.05 13.00
CA THR A 274 18.98 2.77 14.19
C THR A 274 19.64 1.77 15.14
N LEU A 275 20.71 1.11 14.71
CA LEU A 275 21.39 0.05 15.45
C LEU A 275 22.35 0.62 16.51
N PRO A 276 22.61 -0.15 17.58
CA PRO A 276 23.70 0.15 18.49
C PRO A 276 25.06 0.12 17.76
N GLU A 277 26.10 0.68 18.37
CA GLU A 277 27.43 0.79 17.75
C GLU A 277 28.00 -0.57 17.32
N SER A 278 27.77 -1.62 18.12
CA SER A 278 28.15 -3.00 17.80
C SER A 278 27.53 -3.49 16.49
N GLY A 279 26.24 -3.23 16.27
CA GLY A 279 25.53 -3.60 15.06
C GLY A 279 26.00 -2.81 13.84
N GLN A 280 26.21 -1.49 14.01
CA GLN A 280 26.77 -0.67 12.94
C GLN A 280 28.18 -1.12 12.56
N ALA A 281 29.01 -1.49 13.53
CA ALA A 281 30.35 -2.03 13.29
C ALA A 281 30.29 -3.38 12.55
N TYR A 282 29.35 -4.26 12.92
CA TYR A 282 29.11 -5.51 12.21
C TYR A 282 28.85 -5.27 10.72
N TRP A 283 27.96 -4.36 10.36
CA TRP A 283 27.61 -4.06 8.97
C TRP A 283 28.73 -3.34 8.21
N ARG A 284 29.50 -2.49 8.86
CA ARG A 284 30.73 -1.90 8.26
C ARG A 284 31.72 -2.99 7.89
N ALA A 285 31.97 -3.96 8.80
CA ALA A 285 32.88 -5.08 8.54
C ALA A 285 32.37 -6.02 7.45
N TRP A 286 31.05 -6.24 7.38
CA TRP A 286 30.43 -7.05 6.33
C TRP A 286 30.62 -6.40 4.95
N ARG A 287 30.35 -5.09 4.82
CA ARG A 287 30.59 -4.35 3.56
C ARG A 287 32.04 -4.39 3.08
N ALA A 288 32.98 -4.40 3.97
CA ALA A 288 34.41 -4.44 3.61
C ALA A 288 34.87 -5.80 3.05
N ARG A 289 34.04 -6.84 3.20
CA ARG A 289 34.31 -8.21 2.70
C ARG A 289 33.52 -8.56 1.44
N ALA A 290 32.44 -7.84 1.18
CA ALA A 290 31.57 -7.98 -0.01
C ALA A 290 32.12 -7.15 -1.19
#